data_842da0de722f76ba3c62c86eaa3b0e7d
#
_entry.id   842da0de722f76ba3c62c86eaa3b0e7d
#
_cell.length_a   1.000
_cell.length_b   1.000
_cell.length_c   1.000
_cell.angle_alpha   90.00
_cell.angle_beta   90.00
_cell.angle_gamma   90.00
#
_symmetry.space_group_name_H-M   'P 1'
#
loop_
_entity.id
_entity.type
_entity.pdbx_description
1 polymer ?
#
loop_
_entity_poly.entity_id
_entity_poly.type
_entity_poly.pdbx_seq_one_letter_code
_entity_poly.pdbx_strand_id
1 'polypeptide(L)'
;MKRVLISLLIVVVLVGGIYFVCNIKPPKPTLTIENNIVEVAQGSYCWGGLFNVQCVDKISPPNIIKHQKLKPVVVSPGAELKIEFNRKPLEKTMSASIWFNKNKMEYVRLYDNVLIVPKEKGVYIYSVSAHWEKGSSSYVFVIEVK
;
A
#
# COMPACT_ATOMS: atom_id res chain seq x y z
N MET A 1 43.90 14.45 -17.51
CA MET A 1 43.03 13.25 -17.62
C MET A 1 42.45 12.82 -16.28
N LYS A 2 43.22 12.52 -15.21
CA LYS A 2 42.68 12.07 -13.90
C LYS A 2 41.68 13.07 -13.26
N ARG A 3 41.93 14.38 -13.30
CA ARG A 3 41.02 15.40 -12.74
C ARG A 3 39.67 15.45 -13.45
N VAL A 4 39.65 15.27 -14.78
CA VAL A 4 38.43 15.25 -15.58
C VAL A 4 37.60 13.98 -15.27
N LEU A 5 38.25 12.82 -15.12
CA LEU A 5 37.61 11.58 -14.71
C LEU A 5 36.96 11.68 -13.32
N ILE A 6 37.65 12.29 -12.36
CA ILE A 6 37.12 12.49 -11.00
C ILE A 6 35.91 13.41 -11.02
N SER A 7 35.98 14.53 -11.78
CA SER A 7 34.85 15.46 -11.91
C SER A 7 33.63 14.78 -12.54
N LEU A 8 33.86 13.96 -13.57
CA LEU A 8 32.77 13.21 -14.23
C LEU A 8 32.12 12.19 -13.28
N LEU A 9 32.93 11.51 -12.47
CA LEU A 9 32.44 10.55 -11.46
C LEU A 9 31.59 11.26 -10.40
N ILE A 10 32.02 12.43 -9.91
CA ILE A 10 31.25 13.21 -8.94
C ILE A 10 29.91 13.65 -9.51
N VAL A 11 29.88 14.11 -10.77
CA VAL A 11 28.62 14.50 -11.43
C VAL A 11 27.68 13.31 -11.56
N VAL A 12 28.16 12.14 -11.96
CA VAL A 12 27.35 10.92 -12.08
C VAL A 12 26.77 10.51 -10.72
N VAL A 13 27.56 10.55 -9.64
CA VAL A 13 27.12 10.22 -8.29
C VAL A 13 26.06 11.24 -7.79
N LEU A 14 26.26 12.53 -8.05
CA LEU A 14 25.30 13.57 -7.67
C LEU A 14 23.98 13.42 -8.44
N VAL A 15 24.03 13.25 -9.75
CA VAL A 15 22.83 13.07 -10.58
C VAL A 15 22.11 11.78 -10.21
N GLY A 16 22.82 10.68 -10.02
CA GLY A 16 22.26 9.39 -9.58
C GLY A 16 21.64 9.49 -8.18
N GLY A 17 22.30 10.18 -7.25
CA GLY A 17 21.77 10.44 -5.90
C GLY A 17 20.49 11.27 -5.92
N ILE A 18 20.45 12.35 -6.70
CA ILE A 18 19.26 13.19 -6.87
C ILE A 18 18.12 12.37 -7.50
N TYR A 19 18.40 11.62 -8.56
CA TYR A 19 17.41 10.76 -9.22
C TYR A 19 16.81 9.74 -8.24
N PHE A 20 17.63 9.08 -7.44
CA PHE A 20 17.20 8.11 -6.44
C PHE A 20 16.28 8.74 -5.39
N VAL A 21 16.63 9.91 -4.86
CA VAL A 21 15.85 10.60 -3.82
C VAL A 21 14.53 11.17 -4.38
N CYS A 22 14.50 11.60 -5.64
CA CYS A 22 13.29 12.12 -6.28
C CYS A 22 12.24 11.03 -6.58
N ASN A 23 12.68 9.77 -6.74
CA ASN A 23 11.81 8.64 -7.10
C ASN A 23 11.40 7.76 -5.90
N ILE A 24 11.46 8.25 -4.67
CA ILE A 24 11.01 7.51 -3.50
C ILE A 24 9.49 7.34 -3.56
N LYS A 25 9.05 6.08 -3.66
CA LYS A 25 7.63 5.69 -3.65
C LYS A 25 7.10 5.48 -2.23
N PRO A 26 5.75 5.53 -2.03
CA PRO A 26 5.14 5.14 -0.78
C PRO A 26 5.53 3.72 -0.34
N PRO A 27 5.67 3.47 0.98
CA PRO A 27 6.00 2.15 1.51
C PRO A 27 4.89 1.15 1.20
N LYS A 28 5.21 0.03 0.55
CA LYS A 28 4.25 -1.06 0.31
C LYS A 28 4.08 -1.91 1.57
N PRO A 29 2.85 -2.28 1.98
CA PRO A 29 2.63 -3.18 3.09
C PRO A 29 2.92 -4.63 2.72
N THR A 30 3.30 -5.41 3.73
CA THR A 30 3.22 -6.86 3.72
C THR A 30 1.98 -7.25 4.52
N LEU A 31 1.07 -7.98 3.90
CA LEU A 31 -0.14 -8.50 4.52
C LEU A 31 0.01 -9.99 4.73
N THR A 32 -0.19 -10.45 5.97
CA THR A 32 -0.05 -11.87 6.32
C THR A 32 -1.32 -12.37 7.01
N ILE A 33 -1.83 -13.49 6.58
CA ILE A 33 -3.01 -14.15 7.15
C ILE A 33 -2.81 -15.67 7.09
N GLU A 34 -2.99 -16.38 8.21
CA GLU A 34 -2.82 -17.85 8.29
C GLU A 34 -1.55 -18.35 7.59
N ASN A 35 -0.41 -17.64 7.78
CA ASN A 35 0.90 -17.88 7.15
C ASN A 35 0.94 -17.67 5.61
N ASN A 36 -0.12 -17.16 5.02
CA ASN A 36 -0.13 -16.77 3.61
C ASN A 36 0.15 -15.28 3.46
N ILE A 37 0.89 -14.90 2.41
CA ILE A 37 1.08 -13.52 2.01
C ILE A 37 -0.07 -13.13 1.06
N VAL A 38 -0.76 -12.03 1.38
CA VAL A 38 -1.83 -11.50 0.55
C VAL A 38 -1.26 -10.53 -0.47
N GLU A 39 -1.58 -10.74 -1.74
CA GLU A 39 -1.18 -9.82 -2.80
C GLU A 39 -1.92 -8.49 -2.67
N VAL A 40 -1.19 -7.38 -2.80
CA VAL A 40 -1.74 -6.03 -2.70
C VAL A 40 -1.46 -5.22 -3.95
N ALA A 41 -2.47 -4.46 -4.36
CA ALA A 41 -2.34 -3.41 -5.36
C ALA A 41 -2.27 -2.04 -4.70
N GLN A 42 -1.49 -1.12 -5.29
CA GLN A 42 -1.47 0.26 -4.85
C GLN A 42 -2.72 1.00 -5.33
N GLY A 43 -3.44 1.61 -4.40
CA GLY A 43 -4.54 2.54 -4.66
C GLY A 43 -4.05 3.97 -4.87
N SER A 44 -4.90 4.96 -4.55
CA SER A 44 -4.54 6.38 -4.61
C SER A 44 -3.48 6.73 -3.58
N TYR A 45 -2.61 7.68 -3.92
CA TYR A 45 -1.59 8.18 -3.02
C TYR A 45 -1.23 9.63 -3.33
N CYS A 46 -0.77 10.36 -2.31
CA CYS A 46 -0.03 11.61 -2.44
C CYS A 46 1.30 11.43 -1.72
N TRP A 47 2.42 11.63 -2.42
CA TRP A 47 3.74 11.38 -1.85
C TRP A 47 4.72 12.49 -2.18
N GLY A 48 5.33 13.05 -1.15
CA GLY A 48 6.32 14.11 -1.26
C GLY A 48 7.71 13.58 -1.57
N GLY A 49 8.32 14.12 -2.63
CA GLY A 49 9.75 14.07 -2.88
C GLY A 49 10.47 15.27 -2.24
N LEU A 50 11.73 15.46 -2.59
CA LEU A 50 12.53 16.63 -2.10
C LEU A 50 12.02 17.96 -2.65
N PHE A 51 11.49 17.97 -3.87
CA PHE A 51 11.14 19.21 -4.59
C PHE A 51 9.69 19.27 -5.03
N ASN A 52 8.95 18.17 -4.97
CA ASN A 52 7.58 18.10 -5.43
C ASN A 52 6.77 17.07 -4.66
N VAL A 53 5.45 17.23 -4.72
CA VAL A 53 4.47 16.22 -4.25
C VAL A 53 3.80 15.62 -5.47
N GLN A 54 3.78 14.31 -5.57
CA GLN A 54 3.07 13.58 -6.60
C GLN A 54 1.79 12.98 -6.02
N CYS A 55 0.64 13.40 -6.53
CA CYS A 55 -0.65 12.80 -6.21
C CYS A 55 -1.15 12.00 -7.40
N VAL A 56 -1.61 10.79 -7.15
CA VAL A 56 -2.17 9.88 -8.15
C VAL A 56 -3.50 9.35 -7.64
N ASP A 57 -4.57 9.72 -8.30
CA ASP A 57 -5.89 9.14 -8.07
C ASP A 57 -6.06 7.87 -8.89
N LYS A 58 -6.54 6.83 -8.24
CA LYS A 58 -6.87 5.55 -8.86
C LYS A 58 -8.37 5.34 -8.91
N ILE A 59 -8.79 4.45 -9.79
CA ILE A 59 -10.16 3.94 -9.83
C ILE A 59 -10.53 3.26 -8.49
N SER A 60 -11.83 3.05 -8.26
CA SER A 60 -12.30 2.41 -7.01
C SER A 60 -11.68 1.03 -6.77
N PRO A 61 -11.50 0.61 -5.50
CA PRO A 61 -10.90 -0.67 -5.14
C PRO A 61 -11.46 -1.89 -5.89
N PRO A 62 -12.78 -2.08 -6.05
CA PRO A 62 -13.30 -3.18 -6.87
C PRO A 62 -12.82 -3.17 -8.32
N ASN A 63 -12.68 -1.98 -8.90
CA ASN A 63 -12.18 -1.83 -10.26
C ASN A 63 -10.66 -2.08 -10.34
N ILE A 64 -9.88 -1.70 -9.33
CA ILE A 64 -8.46 -2.05 -9.24
C ILE A 64 -8.28 -3.56 -9.22
N ILE A 65 -9.01 -4.28 -8.35
CA ILE A 65 -8.98 -5.74 -8.24
C ILE A 65 -9.24 -6.40 -9.60
N LYS A 66 -10.33 -5.97 -10.27
CA LYS A 66 -10.71 -6.48 -11.59
C LYS A 66 -9.64 -6.19 -12.66
N HIS A 67 -9.14 -4.96 -12.71
CA HIS A 67 -8.18 -4.53 -13.73
C HIS A 67 -6.82 -5.22 -13.57
N GLN A 68 -6.34 -5.36 -12.34
CA GLN A 68 -5.06 -6.01 -12.05
C GLN A 68 -5.19 -7.53 -11.88
N LYS A 69 -6.42 -8.09 -11.96
CA LYS A 69 -6.70 -9.53 -11.85
C LYS A 69 -6.16 -10.13 -10.55
N LEU A 70 -6.22 -9.36 -9.44
CA LEU A 70 -5.82 -9.90 -8.14
C LEU A 70 -6.71 -11.08 -7.75
N LYS A 71 -6.06 -12.14 -7.28
CA LYS A 71 -6.76 -13.33 -6.82
C LYS A 71 -7.05 -13.25 -5.32
N PRO A 72 -8.23 -13.67 -4.87
CA PRO A 72 -8.52 -13.74 -3.45
C PRO A 72 -7.67 -14.81 -2.77
N VAL A 73 -7.20 -14.50 -1.56
CA VAL A 73 -6.63 -15.51 -0.67
C VAL A 73 -7.75 -16.11 0.14
N VAL A 74 -7.84 -17.45 0.12
CA VAL A 74 -8.84 -18.20 0.87
C VAL A 74 -8.40 -18.34 2.31
N VAL A 75 -9.29 -18.01 3.24
CA VAL A 75 -9.02 -17.99 4.68
C VAL A 75 -10.18 -18.51 5.51
N SER A 76 -9.92 -18.86 6.76
CA SER A 76 -10.93 -19.27 7.73
C SER A 76 -11.78 -18.08 8.22
N PRO A 77 -13.04 -18.32 8.60
CA PRO A 77 -13.89 -17.30 9.22
C PRO A 77 -13.26 -16.71 10.48
N GLY A 78 -13.21 -15.38 10.57
CA GLY A 78 -12.65 -14.67 11.72
C GLY A 78 -11.12 -14.68 11.80
N ALA A 79 -10.41 -15.09 10.75
CA ALA A 79 -8.96 -15.08 10.72
C ALA A 79 -8.38 -13.67 10.92
N GLU A 80 -7.18 -13.60 11.48
CA GLU A 80 -6.45 -12.37 11.75
C GLU A 80 -5.52 -12.03 10.59
N LEU A 81 -5.73 -10.88 9.96
CA LEU A 81 -4.86 -10.33 8.93
C LEU A 81 -3.96 -9.28 9.54
N LYS A 82 -2.66 -9.53 9.54
CA LYS A 82 -1.63 -8.61 10.02
C LYS A 82 -1.13 -7.72 8.89
N ILE A 83 -1.04 -6.40 9.16
CA ILE A 83 -0.60 -5.37 8.22
C ILE A 83 0.73 -4.81 8.71
N GLU A 84 1.79 -4.97 7.95
CA GLU A 84 3.12 -4.47 8.31
C GLU A 84 3.70 -3.63 7.19
N PHE A 85 4.27 -2.47 7.55
CA PHE A 85 4.99 -1.60 6.63
C PHE A 85 6.48 -1.59 6.97
N ASN A 86 7.35 -1.65 5.98
CA ASN A 86 8.80 -1.54 6.17
C ASN A 86 9.22 -0.16 6.74
N ARG A 87 8.41 0.88 6.54
CA ARG A 87 8.48 2.18 7.22
C ARG A 87 7.19 2.39 8.00
N LYS A 88 7.31 2.50 9.32
CA LYS A 88 6.16 2.68 10.21
C LYS A 88 5.38 3.93 9.83
N PRO A 89 4.05 3.86 9.63
CA PRO A 89 3.21 5.04 9.45
C PRO A 89 3.11 5.86 10.74
N LEU A 90 2.62 7.08 10.63
CA LEU A 90 2.27 7.92 11.77
C LEU A 90 1.23 7.21 12.65
N GLU A 91 1.36 7.36 13.96
CA GLU A 91 0.48 6.69 14.92
C GLU A 91 -0.98 7.05 14.69
N LYS A 92 -1.86 6.06 14.79
CA LYS A 92 -3.32 6.19 14.66
C LYS A 92 -3.81 6.73 13.30
N THR A 93 -2.98 6.67 12.27
CA THR A 93 -3.36 7.11 10.91
C THR A 93 -3.75 5.97 9.99
N MET A 94 -3.49 4.72 10.39
CA MET A 94 -3.89 3.56 9.61
C MET A 94 -5.40 3.34 9.73
N SER A 95 -6.06 3.16 8.60
CA SER A 95 -7.48 2.84 8.51
C SER A 95 -7.71 1.76 7.47
N ALA A 96 -8.78 1.00 7.66
CA ALA A 96 -9.21 -0.02 6.72
C ALA A 96 -10.68 0.16 6.37
N SER A 97 -11.06 -0.20 5.17
CA SER A 97 -12.45 -0.24 4.74
C SER A 97 -12.73 -1.47 3.89
N ILE A 98 -13.97 -1.95 3.97
CA ILE A 98 -14.53 -2.99 3.13
C ILE A 98 -15.39 -2.36 2.03
N TRP A 99 -15.27 -2.87 0.81
CA TRP A 99 -15.96 -2.33 -0.36
C TRP A 99 -16.99 -3.34 -0.87
N PHE A 100 -18.25 -2.95 -0.87
CA PHE A 100 -19.36 -3.75 -1.39
C PHE A 100 -19.54 -3.55 -2.90
N ASN A 101 -19.28 -2.34 -3.38
CA ASN A 101 -19.28 -1.99 -4.81
C ASN A 101 -18.46 -0.69 -5.03
N LYS A 102 -18.45 -0.19 -6.27
CA LYS A 102 -17.67 1.03 -6.63
C LYS A 102 -18.07 2.31 -5.88
N ASN A 103 -19.26 2.34 -5.28
CA ASN A 103 -19.83 3.54 -4.63
C ASN A 103 -20.14 3.34 -3.14
N LYS A 104 -20.06 2.10 -2.64
CA LYS A 104 -20.40 1.78 -1.25
C LYS A 104 -19.24 1.10 -0.55
N MET A 105 -18.79 1.71 0.54
CA MET A 105 -17.79 1.15 1.44
C MET A 105 -18.16 1.45 2.88
N GLU A 106 -17.61 0.68 3.79
CA GLU A 106 -17.73 0.88 5.24
C GLU A 106 -16.36 0.74 5.89
N TYR A 107 -16.09 1.59 6.89
CA TYR A 107 -14.86 1.47 7.67
C TYR A 107 -14.94 0.25 8.57
N VAL A 108 -13.82 -0.48 8.65
CA VAL A 108 -13.66 -1.62 9.54
C VAL A 108 -12.65 -1.30 10.63
N ARG A 109 -12.91 -1.83 11.82
CA ARG A 109 -12.04 -1.59 12.97
C ARG A 109 -10.72 -2.32 12.79
N LEU A 110 -9.63 -1.61 13.02
CA LEU A 110 -8.30 -2.16 13.21
C LEU A 110 -7.98 -2.25 14.70
N TYR A 111 -7.35 -3.34 15.10
CA TYR A 111 -6.77 -3.53 16.42
C TYR A 111 -5.24 -3.39 16.24
N ASP A 112 -4.74 -2.17 16.44
CA ASP A 112 -3.40 -1.75 16.05
C ASP A 112 -3.16 -1.96 14.53
N ASN A 113 -2.45 -3.01 14.17
CA ASN A 113 -2.17 -3.38 12.79
C ASN A 113 -2.83 -4.70 12.35
N VAL A 114 -3.85 -5.14 13.11
CA VAL A 114 -4.59 -6.39 12.84
C VAL A 114 -6.01 -6.09 12.42
N LEU A 115 -6.44 -6.69 11.33
CA LEU A 115 -7.81 -6.71 10.83
C LEU A 115 -8.41 -8.10 11.02
N ILE A 116 -9.59 -8.18 11.63
CA ILE A 116 -10.33 -9.44 11.74
C ILE A 116 -11.25 -9.56 10.53
N VAL A 117 -11.11 -10.64 9.76
CA VAL A 117 -12.00 -10.88 8.62
C VAL A 117 -13.39 -11.34 9.11
N PRO A 118 -14.46 -11.15 8.32
CA PRO A 118 -15.80 -11.57 8.68
C PRO A 118 -15.90 -13.07 8.96
N LYS A 119 -16.87 -13.44 9.78
CA LYS A 119 -17.21 -14.87 9.99
C LYS A 119 -18.08 -15.45 8.88
N GLU A 120 -18.76 -14.59 8.14
CA GLU A 120 -19.62 -14.98 7.05
C GLU A 120 -18.81 -15.33 5.81
N LYS A 121 -19.22 -16.41 5.12
CA LYS A 121 -18.59 -16.83 3.87
C LYS A 121 -18.83 -15.80 2.77
N GLY A 122 -17.82 -15.54 1.98
CA GLY A 122 -17.92 -14.56 0.89
C GLY A 122 -16.58 -14.01 0.41
N VAL A 123 -16.64 -13.22 -0.64
CA VAL A 123 -15.49 -12.50 -1.18
C VAL A 123 -15.53 -11.05 -0.72
N TYR A 124 -14.46 -10.60 -0.09
CA TYR A 124 -14.37 -9.29 0.54
C TYR A 124 -13.23 -8.49 -0.06
N ILE A 125 -13.53 -7.30 -0.56
CA ILE A 125 -12.55 -6.38 -1.10
C ILE A 125 -12.26 -5.33 -0.04
N TYR A 126 -10.99 -5.18 0.30
CA TYR A 126 -10.52 -4.24 1.29
C TYR A 126 -9.65 -3.16 0.69
N SER A 127 -9.67 -2.00 1.31
CA SER A 127 -8.57 -1.04 1.19
C SER A 127 -8.03 -0.68 2.56
N VAL A 128 -6.70 -0.54 2.63
CA VAL A 128 -5.98 -0.04 3.80
C VAL A 128 -5.27 1.22 3.39
N SER A 129 -5.38 2.27 4.20
CA SER A 129 -4.66 3.53 4.01
C SER A 129 -3.89 3.91 5.26
N ALA A 130 -2.78 4.61 5.07
CA ALA A 130 -1.98 5.13 6.15
C ALA A 130 -1.28 6.42 5.73
N HIS A 131 -0.83 7.21 6.72
CA HIS A 131 -0.12 8.44 6.54
C HIS A 131 1.31 8.34 7.08
N TRP A 132 2.23 9.03 6.44
CA TRP A 132 3.62 9.22 6.82
C TRP A 132 3.95 10.71 6.74
N GLU A 133 5.08 11.13 7.27
CA GLU A 133 5.54 12.52 7.14
C GLU A 133 5.61 12.99 5.68
N LYS A 134 5.92 12.10 4.75
CA LYS A 134 6.03 12.39 3.31
C LYS A 134 4.72 12.32 2.54
N GLY A 135 3.62 11.90 3.17
CA GLY A 135 2.33 11.80 2.49
C GLY A 135 1.49 10.62 2.92
N SER A 136 0.58 10.22 2.05
CA SER A 136 -0.36 9.12 2.31
C SER A 136 -0.44 8.16 1.13
N SER A 137 -0.82 6.93 1.42
CA SER A 137 -1.06 5.93 0.38
C SER A 137 -2.12 4.94 0.82
N SER A 138 -2.88 4.42 -0.14
CA SER A 138 -3.83 3.34 0.04
C SER A 138 -3.42 2.10 -0.73
N TYR A 139 -3.89 0.94 -0.27
CA TYR A 139 -3.59 -0.37 -0.83
C TYR A 139 -4.85 -1.22 -0.84
N VAL A 140 -5.02 -2.00 -1.87
CA VAL A 140 -6.22 -2.79 -2.13
C VAL A 140 -5.87 -4.26 -2.20
N PHE A 141 -6.71 -5.10 -1.61
CA PHE A 141 -6.56 -6.55 -1.62
C PHE A 141 -7.92 -7.25 -1.53
N VAL A 142 -7.95 -8.54 -1.78
CA VAL A 142 -9.17 -9.34 -1.79
C VAL A 142 -8.97 -10.63 -1.00
N ILE A 143 -9.96 -10.96 -0.18
CA ILE A 143 -10.02 -12.15 0.68
C ILE A 143 -11.27 -12.95 0.36
N GLU A 144 -11.19 -14.27 0.36
CA GLU A 144 -12.33 -15.16 0.28
C GLU A 144 -12.43 -15.97 1.59
N VAL A 145 -13.53 -15.81 2.31
CA VAL A 145 -13.84 -16.58 3.52
C VAL A 145 -14.63 -17.83 3.13
N LYS A 146 -14.14 -19.01 3.51
CA LYS A 146 -14.79 -20.32 3.24
C LYS A 146 -15.07 -21.14 4.49
#